data_456995495b63056ac7f48602d644f09e
#
_entry.id   456995495b63056ac7f48602d644f09e
#
_cell.length_a   1.000
_cell.length_b   1.000
_cell.length_c   1.000
_cell.angle_alpha   90.00
_cell.angle_beta   90.00
_cell.angle_gamma   90.00
#
_symmetry.space_group_name_H-M   'P 1'
#
loop_
_entity.id
_entity.type
_entity.pdbx_description
1 polymer ?
#
loop_
_entity_poly.entity_id
_entity_poly.type
_entity_poly.pdbx_seq_one_letter_code
_entity_poly.pdbx_strand_id
1 'polypeptide(L)'
;KHQRIMDAKNSLLAIDETEINASVLNLESIINRWNSLKQNETISSCELYLISDFQKSIFPEKLFLQDTTYTTHLIPIESYPQSNLSIDTCFLESPSHHLNQQEQLSFKLTNTSDEDLENISVKLTLNGKTKAITSTSIKAYQSKTSKINFTNQSVGVQKAMIEVSDATLDFDNRLYFNFNVVASNNVLNIYEQKANKSLQAVFNDPIFSYKESKVGALNLNEISTQDLLILAHVKNPTSGLVNTLKNYISQGGALLIIPPFDLNVMAYERLAEELQIPTYTKQNKQELKVANFNIQHNIFKDVFEKESEVSELPKVKFHYHLSDRLSQHREPIMELNSKASLIESYEHQQGIIYVMCSPLDENATNLDQHALFVPLLHNMATQKKSDTPLYFNLGETRNISVKNSPNDGTWKIKREAGINLIPEAKRNQKNINLKLHNLIQEDGFYSLVNGREKHCISFNFDRKESELELWESQNLIELSNSNDHLNVWGNEGLDLENSLKEYRSGFALWQFFIFTAMILLIIESLLLKNWKKKTFNKLDNEDLSYENAY
;
A
#
# COMPACT_ATOMS: atom_id res chain seq x y z
N LYS A 1 7.61 19.23 11.50
CA LYS A 1 8.63 20.25 11.13
C LYS A 1 9.62 20.52 12.27
N HIS A 2 9.20 20.57 13.53
CA HIS A 2 10.00 20.95 14.68
C HIS A 2 10.45 19.72 15.48
N GLN A 3 11.47 19.03 14.97
CA GLN A 3 12.02 17.84 15.61
C GLN A 3 13.42 18.14 16.18
N ARG A 4 13.58 19.27 16.84
CA ARG A 4 14.84 19.72 17.44
C ARG A 4 14.63 19.98 18.93
N ILE A 5 15.66 19.78 19.71
CA ILE A 5 15.69 20.21 21.10
C ILE A 5 15.69 21.74 21.10
N MET A 6 14.75 22.34 21.79
CA MET A 6 14.51 23.79 21.84
C MET A 6 14.36 24.23 23.30
N ASP A 7 14.67 25.47 23.58
CA ASP A 7 14.30 26.10 24.83
C ASP A 7 12.78 26.40 24.87
N ALA A 8 12.24 26.69 26.03
CA ALA A 8 10.80 26.93 26.24
C ALA A 8 10.26 28.06 25.35
N LYS A 9 11.02 29.12 25.11
CA LYS A 9 10.59 30.27 24.30
C LYS A 9 10.49 29.89 22.82
N ASN A 10 11.46 29.18 22.29
CA ASN A 10 11.45 28.73 20.90
C ASN A 10 10.42 27.63 20.68
N SER A 11 10.13 26.81 21.70
CA SER A 11 9.07 25.81 21.63
C SER A 11 7.68 26.45 21.49
N LEU A 12 7.39 27.52 22.25
CA LEU A 12 6.13 28.26 22.13
C LEU A 12 5.98 28.87 20.73
N LEU A 13 7.02 29.51 20.19
CA LEU A 13 6.98 30.03 18.81
C LEU A 13 6.76 28.93 17.78
N ALA A 14 7.37 27.77 17.97
CA ALA A 14 7.18 26.63 17.07
C ALA A 14 5.76 26.05 17.12
N ILE A 15 5.09 26.10 18.26
CA ILE A 15 3.66 25.72 18.39
C ILE A 15 2.77 26.71 17.65
N ASP A 16 3.00 28.02 17.83
CA ASP A 16 2.22 29.07 17.15
C ASP A 16 2.36 29.00 15.61
N GLU A 17 3.51 28.56 15.11
CA GLU A 17 3.78 28.39 13.67
C GLU A 17 3.27 27.06 13.11
N THR A 18 2.64 26.21 13.93
CA THR A 18 2.17 24.89 13.48
C THR A 18 0.87 25.04 12.71
N GLU A 19 0.91 24.69 11.42
CA GLU A 19 -0.27 24.64 10.56
C GLU A 19 -0.94 23.27 10.62
N ILE A 20 -2.27 23.26 10.49
CA ILE A 20 -3.06 22.03 10.35
C ILE A 20 -2.65 21.31 9.08
N ASN A 21 -2.40 20.02 9.17
CA ASN A 21 -2.00 19.19 8.05
C ASN A 21 -2.75 17.85 8.14
N ALA A 22 -3.33 17.40 7.03
CA ALA A 22 -4.05 16.13 6.92
C ALA A 22 -3.10 14.89 6.77
N SER A 23 -1.86 14.98 7.24
CA SER A 23 -0.93 13.84 7.25
C SER A 23 -1.04 13.05 8.54
N VAL A 24 -1.34 11.77 8.44
CA VAL A 24 -1.35 10.84 9.57
C VAL A 24 0.04 10.79 10.23
N LEU A 25 0.09 11.06 11.51
CA LEU A 25 1.28 10.89 12.33
C LEU A 25 1.40 9.42 12.74
N ASN A 26 2.50 8.78 12.40
CA ASN A 26 2.82 7.48 12.96
C ASN A 26 3.41 7.68 14.36
N LEU A 27 2.62 7.46 15.40
CA LEU A 27 3.02 7.63 16.80
C LEU A 27 4.23 6.76 17.17
N GLU A 28 4.31 5.54 16.63
CA GLU A 28 5.46 4.65 16.85
C GLU A 28 6.78 5.28 16.36
N SER A 29 6.75 5.96 15.20
CA SER A 29 7.92 6.66 14.68
C SER A 29 8.32 7.86 15.52
N ILE A 30 7.35 8.54 16.15
CA ILE A 30 7.59 9.66 17.06
C ILE A 30 8.24 9.14 18.35
N ILE A 31 7.71 8.09 18.94
CA ILE A 31 8.26 7.45 20.15
C ILE A 31 9.66 6.91 19.89
N ASN A 32 9.89 6.20 18.78
CA ASN A 32 11.22 5.70 18.42
C ASN A 32 12.25 6.82 18.26
N ARG A 33 11.85 7.94 17.68
CA ARG A 33 12.71 9.11 17.56
C ARG A 33 12.96 9.77 18.92
N TRP A 34 11.95 9.89 19.74
CA TRP A 34 12.07 10.37 21.11
C TRP A 34 13.08 9.53 21.89
N ASN A 35 12.98 8.22 21.84
CA ASN A 35 13.90 7.29 22.48
C ASN A 35 15.33 7.44 21.96
N SER A 36 15.52 7.67 20.66
CA SER A 36 16.86 7.91 20.09
C SER A 36 17.47 9.26 20.51
N LEU A 37 16.66 10.30 20.69
CA LEU A 37 17.13 11.59 21.23
C LEU A 37 17.54 11.46 22.70
N LYS A 38 16.77 10.70 23.49
CA LYS A 38 17.07 10.43 24.90
C LYS A 38 18.38 9.67 25.10
N GLN A 39 18.69 8.71 24.24
CA GLN A 39 19.95 7.95 24.31
C GLN A 39 21.21 8.80 24.05
N ASN A 40 21.07 9.88 23.29
CA ASN A 40 22.18 10.75 22.93
C ASN A 40 22.47 11.84 23.96
N GLU A 41 21.60 12.04 24.94
CA GLU A 41 21.77 13.04 25.99
C GLU A 41 21.55 12.41 27.38
N THR A 42 22.35 12.82 28.37
CA THR A 42 22.21 12.40 29.77
C THR A 42 21.02 13.12 30.43
N ILE A 43 19.82 12.76 30.03
CA ILE A 43 18.57 13.33 30.56
C ILE A 43 18.11 12.47 31.73
N SER A 44 18.02 13.05 32.91
CA SER A 44 17.73 12.35 34.17
C SER A 44 16.23 12.05 34.38
N SER A 45 15.35 12.86 33.81
CA SER A 45 13.90 12.63 33.82
C SER A 45 13.25 13.21 32.55
N CYS A 46 12.32 12.48 31.97
CA CYS A 46 11.55 12.90 30.79
C CYS A 46 10.06 12.72 31.04
N GLU A 47 9.28 13.69 30.60
CA GLU A 47 7.84 13.64 30.56
C GLU A 47 7.38 13.79 29.10
N LEU A 48 6.48 12.93 28.65
CA LEU A 48 5.88 12.98 27.32
C LEU A 48 4.44 13.48 27.41
N TYR A 49 4.15 14.61 26.80
CA TYR A 49 2.79 15.16 26.73
C TYR A 49 2.21 14.88 25.35
N LEU A 50 1.13 14.11 25.30
CA LEU A 50 0.35 13.81 24.10
C LEU A 50 -0.98 14.54 24.16
N ILE A 51 -1.15 15.53 23.28
CA ILE A 51 -2.35 16.35 23.16
C ILE A 51 -3.03 15.93 21.85
N SER A 52 -4.22 15.32 21.95
CA SER A 52 -4.93 14.78 20.79
C SER A 52 -6.40 14.50 21.15
N ASP A 53 -7.22 14.25 20.13
CA ASP A 53 -8.55 13.65 20.25
C ASP A 53 -8.49 12.12 20.45
N PHE A 54 -7.33 11.51 20.40
CA PHE A 54 -7.07 10.08 20.60
C PHE A 54 -7.88 9.15 19.70
N GLN A 55 -7.77 9.34 18.40
CA GLN A 55 -8.31 8.40 17.43
C GLN A 55 -7.65 7.01 17.57
N LYS A 56 -8.46 5.94 17.59
CA LYS A 56 -7.99 4.57 17.77
C LYS A 56 -7.05 4.11 16.63
N SER A 57 -7.25 4.63 15.42
CA SER A 57 -6.41 4.35 14.25
C SER A 57 -4.96 4.82 14.41
N ILE A 58 -4.74 5.90 15.18
CA ILE A 58 -3.43 6.52 15.41
C ILE A 58 -2.81 6.06 16.73
N PHE A 59 -3.63 5.80 17.74
CA PHE A 59 -3.24 5.45 19.10
C PHE A 59 -3.68 4.02 19.47
N PRO A 60 -2.97 2.98 19.00
CA PRO A 60 -3.29 1.60 19.38
C PRO A 60 -2.92 1.35 20.86
N GLU A 61 -3.76 0.57 21.57
CA GLU A 61 -3.62 0.26 22.98
C GLU A 61 -2.21 -0.21 23.40
N LYS A 62 -1.58 -1.01 22.56
CA LYS A 62 -0.23 -1.54 22.81
C LYS A 62 0.85 -0.47 22.97
N LEU A 63 0.65 0.72 22.42
CA LEU A 63 1.63 1.82 22.52
C LEU A 63 1.66 2.48 23.89
N PHE A 64 0.56 2.45 24.63
CA PHE A 64 0.50 3.02 25.98
C PHE A 64 1.18 2.15 27.03
N LEU A 65 1.43 0.88 26.75
CA LEU A 65 1.89 -0.12 27.70
C LEU A 65 3.39 -0.46 27.60
N GLN A 66 4.12 0.06 26.61
CA GLN A 66 5.44 -0.48 26.24
C GLN A 66 6.65 0.16 26.91
N ASP A 67 6.58 1.37 27.44
CA ASP A 67 7.79 2.05 27.95
C ASP A 67 7.57 2.67 29.34
N THR A 68 8.24 2.11 30.34
CA THR A 68 8.22 2.57 31.73
C THR A 68 9.34 3.55 32.06
N THR A 69 10.11 4.01 31.08
CA THR A 69 11.30 4.86 31.28
C THR A 69 10.97 6.36 31.38
N TYR A 70 9.73 6.75 31.09
CA TYR A 70 9.24 8.13 31.19
C TYR A 70 7.76 8.15 31.58
N THR A 71 7.34 9.25 32.17
CA THR A 71 5.92 9.47 32.48
C THR A 71 5.23 10.06 31.25
N THR A 72 4.12 9.44 30.83
CA THR A 72 3.32 9.91 29.71
C THR A 72 2.06 10.59 30.23
N HIS A 73 1.80 11.79 29.74
CA HIS A 73 0.62 12.58 30.06
C HIS A 73 -0.28 12.65 28.83
N LEU A 74 -1.48 12.06 28.92
CA LEU A 74 -2.50 12.13 27.89
C LEU A 74 -3.43 13.31 28.19
N ILE A 75 -3.57 14.20 27.23
CA ILE A 75 -4.43 15.37 27.30
C ILE A 75 -5.47 15.25 26.19
N PRO A 76 -6.62 14.60 26.45
CA PRO A 76 -7.65 14.47 25.44
C PRO A 76 -8.31 15.83 25.17
N ILE A 77 -8.40 16.18 23.88
CA ILE A 77 -9.19 17.30 23.40
C ILE A 77 -10.57 16.74 23.04
N GLU A 78 -11.62 17.33 23.58
CA GLU A 78 -12.98 16.93 23.22
C GLU A 78 -13.20 17.19 21.73
N SER A 79 -13.49 16.12 21.01
CA SER A 79 -13.93 16.15 19.62
C SER A 79 -15.41 15.79 19.57
N TYR A 80 -16.19 16.59 18.85
CA TYR A 80 -17.58 16.25 18.61
C TYR A 80 -17.65 15.13 17.59
N PRO A 81 -18.52 14.11 17.78
CA PRO A 81 -18.77 13.11 16.76
C PRO A 81 -19.19 13.80 15.47
N GLN A 82 -18.37 13.68 14.45
CA GLN A 82 -18.70 14.24 13.14
C GLN A 82 -19.20 13.11 12.24
N SER A 83 -20.34 13.34 11.60
CA SER A 83 -20.79 12.47 10.52
C SER A 83 -19.84 12.65 9.34
N ASN A 84 -19.35 11.58 8.78
CA ASN A 84 -18.46 11.65 7.63
C ASN A 84 -18.78 10.54 6.61
N LEU A 85 -18.69 10.89 5.33
CA LEU A 85 -18.78 9.98 4.21
C LEU A 85 -17.49 10.03 3.41
N SER A 86 -16.68 8.99 3.46
CA SER A 86 -15.39 8.93 2.80
C SER A 86 -15.36 7.98 1.60
N ILE A 87 -14.46 8.26 0.65
CA ILE A 87 -14.07 7.31 -0.41
C ILE A 87 -12.79 6.63 0.03
N ASP A 88 -12.87 5.36 0.45
CA ASP A 88 -11.71 4.64 1.00
C ASP A 88 -10.72 4.21 -0.09
N THR A 89 -11.23 3.57 -1.14
CA THR A 89 -10.40 2.98 -2.19
C THR A 89 -11.16 2.85 -3.49
N CYS A 90 -10.42 2.72 -4.59
CA CYS A 90 -10.97 2.34 -5.88
C CYS A 90 -10.04 1.41 -6.65
N PHE A 91 -10.62 0.61 -7.54
CA PHE A 91 -9.89 -0.25 -8.47
C PHE A 91 -10.65 -0.42 -9.77
N LEU A 92 -9.91 -0.61 -10.86
CA LEU A 92 -10.46 -0.95 -12.15
C LEU A 92 -10.57 -2.48 -12.28
N GLU A 93 -11.69 -2.96 -12.79
CA GLU A 93 -11.94 -4.40 -12.92
C GLU A 93 -11.08 -5.03 -14.03
N SER A 94 -10.83 -4.28 -15.10
CA SER A 94 -9.97 -4.73 -16.19
C SER A 94 -8.50 -4.55 -15.88
N PRO A 95 -7.62 -5.54 -16.13
CA PRO A 95 -6.18 -5.40 -15.96
C PRO A 95 -5.50 -4.59 -17.06
N SER A 96 -6.18 -4.40 -18.20
CA SER A 96 -5.70 -3.62 -19.35
C SER A 96 -6.81 -2.71 -19.88
N HIS A 97 -6.43 -1.52 -20.35
CA HIS A 97 -7.37 -0.47 -20.73
C HIS A 97 -7.15 -0.06 -22.18
N HIS A 98 -8.17 -0.23 -23.02
CA HIS A 98 -8.11 0.06 -24.45
C HIS A 98 -9.03 1.20 -24.84
N LEU A 99 -8.71 1.84 -25.97
CA LEU A 99 -9.57 2.85 -26.56
C LEU A 99 -10.94 2.24 -26.91
N ASN A 100 -12.01 2.97 -26.62
CA ASN A 100 -13.41 2.56 -26.80
C ASN A 100 -13.86 1.36 -25.94
N GLN A 101 -13.00 0.85 -25.05
CA GLN A 101 -13.39 -0.17 -24.08
C GLN A 101 -14.31 0.42 -23.03
N GLN A 102 -15.36 -0.33 -22.70
CA GLN A 102 -16.20 -0.05 -21.54
C GLN A 102 -15.48 -0.55 -20.29
N GLU A 103 -15.27 0.35 -19.36
CA GLU A 103 -14.59 0.11 -18.07
C GLU A 103 -15.60 0.12 -16.93
N GLN A 104 -15.29 -0.66 -15.91
CA GLN A 104 -15.99 -0.65 -14.64
C GLN A 104 -15.01 -0.27 -13.52
N LEU A 105 -15.25 0.87 -12.88
CA LEU A 105 -14.55 1.31 -11.68
C LEU A 105 -15.36 0.88 -10.47
N SER A 106 -14.79 0.03 -9.64
CA SER A 106 -15.30 -0.29 -8.31
C SER A 106 -14.69 0.67 -7.30
N PHE A 107 -15.52 1.19 -6.39
CA PHE A 107 -15.08 2.09 -5.32
C PHE A 107 -15.79 1.74 -4.02
N LYS A 108 -15.08 1.90 -2.92
CA LYS A 108 -15.59 1.65 -1.58
C LYS A 108 -15.87 2.97 -0.88
N LEU A 109 -17.10 3.11 -0.37
CA LEU A 109 -17.54 4.21 0.48
C LEU A 109 -17.67 3.72 1.91
N THR A 110 -17.35 4.58 2.87
CA THR A 110 -17.59 4.34 4.30
C THR A 110 -18.39 5.50 4.87
N ASN A 111 -19.50 5.17 5.52
CA ASN A 111 -20.33 6.09 6.28
C ASN A 111 -20.05 5.89 7.77
N THR A 112 -19.48 6.91 8.43
CA THR A 112 -19.21 6.90 9.87
C THR A 112 -20.30 7.63 10.66
N SER A 113 -21.37 8.11 9.99
CA SER A 113 -22.51 8.75 10.66
C SER A 113 -23.49 7.73 11.23
N ASP A 114 -24.32 8.17 12.13
CA ASP A 114 -25.44 7.45 12.75
C ASP A 114 -26.71 7.44 11.88
N GLU A 115 -26.68 8.11 10.71
CA GLU A 115 -27.79 8.19 9.78
C GLU A 115 -27.54 7.36 8.50
N ASP A 116 -28.63 6.80 7.97
CA ASP A 116 -28.60 6.16 6.64
C ASP A 116 -28.52 7.25 5.57
N LEU A 117 -27.51 7.17 4.69
CA LEU A 117 -27.34 8.12 3.60
C LEU A 117 -27.95 7.55 2.31
N GLU A 118 -28.93 8.24 1.78
CA GLU A 118 -29.62 7.85 0.54
C GLU A 118 -29.26 8.80 -0.61
N ASN A 119 -29.28 8.26 -1.84
CA ASN A 119 -29.09 9.03 -3.07
C ASN A 119 -27.75 9.80 -3.13
N ILE A 120 -26.68 9.22 -2.57
CA ILE A 120 -25.33 9.79 -2.62
C ILE A 120 -24.89 9.89 -4.08
N SER A 121 -24.69 11.10 -4.56
CA SER A 121 -24.17 11.35 -5.91
C SER A 121 -22.67 11.10 -5.96
N VAL A 122 -22.24 10.17 -6.80
CA VAL A 122 -20.82 9.85 -7.05
C VAL A 122 -20.47 10.22 -8.47
N LYS A 123 -19.50 11.10 -8.63
CA LYS A 123 -19.08 11.66 -9.90
C LYS A 123 -17.68 11.20 -10.27
N LEU A 124 -17.53 10.68 -11.50
CA LEU A 124 -16.24 10.34 -12.10
C LEU A 124 -15.81 11.42 -13.10
N THR A 125 -14.63 11.95 -12.92
CA THR A 125 -14.02 12.94 -13.81
C THR A 125 -12.75 12.34 -14.43
N LEU A 126 -12.60 12.43 -15.76
CA LEU A 126 -11.38 12.05 -16.49
C LEU A 126 -10.82 13.27 -17.21
N ASN A 127 -9.53 13.55 -17.04
CA ASN A 127 -8.83 14.67 -17.66
C ASN A 127 -9.59 16.01 -17.52
N GLY A 128 -10.17 16.26 -16.34
CA GLY A 128 -10.93 17.46 -16.01
C GLY A 128 -12.36 17.51 -16.56
N LYS A 129 -12.86 16.43 -17.24
CA LYS A 129 -14.22 16.36 -17.77
C LYS A 129 -15.03 15.30 -17.05
N THR A 130 -16.24 15.62 -16.62
CA THR A 130 -17.17 14.65 -16.06
C THR A 130 -17.49 13.56 -17.08
N LYS A 131 -17.31 12.31 -16.73
CA LYS A 131 -17.53 11.15 -17.61
C LYS A 131 -18.73 10.33 -17.22
N ALA A 132 -18.96 10.16 -15.92
CA ALA A 132 -20.08 9.40 -15.43
C ALA A 132 -20.52 9.95 -14.07
N ILE A 133 -21.80 9.76 -13.78
CA ILE A 133 -22.40 10.04 -12.48
C ILE A 133 -23.25 8.82 -12.13
N THR A 134 -23.13 8.34 -10.89
CA THR A 134 -23.98 7.28 -10.36
C THR A 134 -24.53 7.70 -9.01
N SER A 135 -25.57 7.02 -8.55
CA SER A 135 -26.13 7.23 -7.23
C SER A 135 -26.09 5.92 -6.44
N THR A 136 -25.78 6.03 -5.16
CA THR A 136 -25.77 4.88 -4.24
C THR A 136 -26.34 5.27 -2.90
N SER A 137 -26.67 4.28 -2.05
CA SER A 137 -27.10 4.50 -0.67
C SER A 137 -26.29 3.60 0.23
N ILE A 138 -26.00 4.07 1.44
CA ILE A 138 -25.19 3.37 2.44
C ILE A 138 -25.83 3.56 3.82
N LYS A 139 -25.88 2.49 4.60
CA LYS A 139 -26.44 2.53 5.95
C LYS A 139 -25.46 3.15 6.94
N ALA A 140 -25.99 3.62 8.06
CA ALA A 140 -25.23 4.11 9.20
C ALA A 140 -24.14 3.11 9.62
N TYR A 141 -22.94 3.61 9.90
CA TYR A 141 -21.77 2.84 10.35
C TYR A 141 -21.38 1.65 9.42
N GLN A 142 -21.64 1.77 8.13
CA GLN A 142 -21.31 0.72 7.17
C GLN A 142 -20.36 1.18 6.06
N SER A 143 -19.64 0.21 5.49
CA SER A 143 -18.90 0.36 4.25
C SER A 143 -19.61 -0.38 3.12
N LYS A 144 -19.59 0.18 1.91
CA LYS A 144 -20.21 -0.41 0.73
C LYS A 144 -19.33 -0.22 -0.50
N THR A 145 -19.15 -1.30 -1.25
CA THR A 145 -18.54 -1.22 -2.58
C THR A 145 -19.62 -1.00 -3.63
N SER A 146 -19.46 0.03 -4.42
CA SER A 146 -20.34 0.40 -5.54
C SER A 146 -19.54 0.49 -6.83
N LYS A 147 -20.22 0.55 -7.96
CA LYS A 147 -19.59 0.50 -9.29
C LYS A 147 -20.07 1.66 -10.17
N ILE A 148 -19.17 2.17 -11.00
CA ILE A 148 -19.47 3.17 -12.01
C ILE A 148 -18.86 2.75 -13.35
N ASN A 149 -19.68 2.77 -14.42
CA ASN A 149 -19.27 2.40 -15.76
C ASN A 149 -18.95 3.63 -16.60
N PHE A 150 -17.89 3.55 -17.40
CA PHE A 150 -17.51 4.59 -18.33
C PHE A 150 -16.80 3.98 -19.56
N THR A 151 -16.59 4.80 -20.60
CA THR A 151 -15.87 4.36 -21.81
C THR A 151 -14.62 5.20 -22.01
N ASN A 152 -13.50 4.56 -22.31
CA ASN A 152 -12.24 5.21 -22.66
C ASN A 152 -12.36 5.89 -24.04
N GLN A 153 -12.20 7.21 -24.09
CA GLN A 153 -12.35 8.01 -25.34
C GLN A 153 -11.02 8.58 -25.85
N SER A 154 -9.93 8.37 -25.14
CA SER A 154 -8.62 8.89 -25.52
C SER A 154 -7.50 7.96 -25.08
N VAL A 155 -6.47 7.84 -25.90
CA VAL A 155 -5.25 7.07 -25.61
C VAL A 155 -4.34 7.88 -24.69
N GLY A 156 -3.43 7.18 -24.00
CA GLY A 156 -2.45 7.75 -23.11
C GLY A 156 -2.90 7.77 -21.66
N VAL A 157 -2.15 8.51 -20.85
CA VAL A 157 -2.40 8.58 -19.40
C VAL A 157 -3.70 9.33 -19.14
N GLN A 158 -4.63 8.69 -18.45
CA GLN A 158 -5.87 9.28 -17.97
C GLN A 158 -5.69 9.70 -16.51
N LYS A 159 -5.90 10.99 -16.23
CA LYS A 159 -5.99 11.56 -14.88
C LYS A 159 -7.44 11.47 -14.44
N ALA A 160 -7.71 10.63 -13.46
CA ALA A 160 -9.07 10.32 -13.00
C ALA A 160 -9.28 10.77 -11.56
N MET A 161 -10.47 11.27 -11.27
CA MET A 161 -10.90 11.65 -9.94
C MET A 161 -12.33 11.16 -9.72
N ILE A 162 -12.56 10.45 -8.62
CA ILE A 162 -13.89 10.13 -8.13
C ILE A 162 -14.21 11.04 -6.96
N GLU A 163 -15.42 11.56 -6.91
CA GLU A 163 -15.84 12.59 -5.96
C GLU A 163 -17.25 12.30 -5.42
N VAL A 164 -17.44 12.48 -4.13
CA VAL A 164 -18.73 12.52 -3.45
C VAL A 164 -18.92 13.91 -2.84
N SER A 165 -20.15 14.28 -2.54
CA SER A 165 -20.44 15.53 -1.83
C SER A 165 -20.77 15.20 -0.38
N ASP A 166 -19.87 15.52 0.51
CA ASP A 166 -20.08 15.58 1.95
C ASP A 166 -19.69 16.98 2.45
N ALA A 167 -20.35 17.44 3.50
CA ALA A 167 -20.14 18.79 4.04
C ALA A 167 -19.12 18.84 5.18
N THR A 168 -18.70 17.69 5.71
CA THR A 168 -17.97 17.62 6.98
C THR A 168 -16.47 17.65 6.80
N LEU A 169 -15.92 16.75 5.98
CA LEU A 169 -14.49 16.69 5.68
C LEU A 169 -14.27 16.73 4.17
N ASP A 170 -13.46 17.67 3.69
CA ASP A 170 -13.25 17.85 2.26
C ASP A 170 -12.14 16.94 1.68
N PHE A 171 -11.17 16.52 2.48
CA PHE A 171 -9.96 15.85 2.00
C PHE A 171 -10.22 14.39 1.56
N ASP A 172 -11.24 13.73 2.07
CA ASP A 172 -11.60 12.34 1.78
C ASP A 172 -12.82 12.19 0.85
N ASN A 173 -13.43 13.33 0.49
CA ASN A 173 -14.49 13.43 -0.51
C ASN A 173 -14.00 13.16 -1.94
N ARG A 174 -12.68 13.19 -2.16
CA ARG A 174 -12.04 12.99 -3.46
C ARG A 174 -10.99 11.90 -3.39
N LEU A 175 -10.90 11.13 -4.47
CA LEU A 175 -9.83 10.16 -4.66
C LEU A 175 -9.28 10.30 -6.07
N TYR A 176 -7.98 10.64 -6.16
CA TYR A 176 -7.24 10.83 -7.40
C TYR A 176 -6.55 9.54 -7.80
N PHE A 177 -6.69 9.14 -9.05
CA PHE A 177 -5.99 7.97 -9.58
C PHE A 177 -5.62 8.19 -11.04
N ASN A 178 -4.70 7.40 -11.56
CA ASN A 178 -4.32 7.46 -12.96
C ASN A 178 -4.11 6.06 -13.52
N PHE A 179 -4.42 5.89 -14.80
CA PHE A 179 -4.21 4.67 -15.55
C PHE A 179 -3.86 5.00 -17.00
N ASN A 180 -3.32 4.04 -17.73
CA ASN A 180 -2.90 4.26 -19.11
C ASN A 180 -3.80 3.51 -20.09
N VAL A 181 -4.33 4.21 -21.07
CA VAL A 181 -5.17 3.66 -22.15
C VAL A 181 -4.31 3.50 -23.40
N VAL A 182 -4.29 2.32 -23.96
CA VAL A 182 -3.62 2.01 -25.23
C VAL A 182 -4.62 1.92 -26.38
N ALA A 183 -4.17 2.21 -27.60
CA ALA A 183 -5.03 2.06 -28.77
C ALA A 183 -5.28 0.57 -29.06
N SER A 184 -4.21 -0.20 -29.06
CA SER A 184 -4.20 -1.65 -29.21
C SER A 184 -2.89 -2.21 -28.67
N ASN A 185 -2.86 -3.49 -28.33
CA ASN A 185 -1.62 -4.21 -28.02
C ASN A 185 -0.98 -4.71 -29.32
N ASN A 186 0.30 -4.41 -29.51
CA ASN A 186 1.02 -4.81 -30.70
C ASN A 186 1.57 -6.25 -30.54
N VAL A 187 1.16 -7.14 -31.41
CA VAL A 187 1.59 -8.55 -31.42
C VAL A 187 2.27 -8.86 -32.74
N LEU A 188 3.51 -9.34 -32.68
CA LEU A 188 4.26 -9.75 -33.87
C LEU A 188 4.57 -11.25 -33.82
N ASN A 189 4.01 -12.00 -34.79
CA ASN A 189 4.30 -13.41 -34.99
C ASN A 189 5.45 -13.56 -36.02
N ILE A 190 6.56 -14.11 -35.58
CA ILE A 190 7.73 -14.39 -36.38
C ILE A 190 7.70 -15.88 -36.72
N TYR A 191 7.64 -16.22 -37.99
CA TYR A 191 7.55 -17.60 -38.47
C TYR A 191 8.53 -17.88 -39.63
N GLU A 192 8.86 -19.17 -39.90
CA GLU A 192 9.79 -19.53 -40.97
C GLU A 192 9.08 -20.00 -42.24
N GLN A 193 8.18 -20.98 -42.13
CA GLN A 193 7.53 -21.59 -43.30
C GLN A 193 6.12 -21.08 -43.52
N LYS A 194 5.23 -21.29 -42.57
CA LYS A 194 3.80 -20.96 -42.64
C LYS A 194 3.31 -20.32 -41.36
N ALA A 195 2.53 -19.26 -41.50
CA ALA A 195 1.86 -18.63 -40.36
C ALA A 195 0.78 -19.55 -39.80
N ASN A 196 0.57 -19.46 -38.48
CA ASN A 196 -0.41 -20.27 -37.77
C ASN A 196 -1.77 -19.56 -37.76
N LYS A 197 -2.79 -20.20 -38.33
CA LYS A 197 -4.16 -19.64 -38.43
C LYS A 197 -4.83 -19.47 -37.07
N SER A 198 -4.51 -20.33 -36.08
CA SER A 198 -5.11 -20.26 -34.75
C SER A 198 -4.60 -19.02 -34.00
N LEU A 199 -3.32 -18.64 -34.16
CA LEU A 199 -2.76 -17.39 -33.65
C LEU A 199 -3.45 -16.17 -34.29
N GLN A 200 -3.60 -16.18 -35.61
CA GLN A 200 -4.32 -15.12 -36.33
C GLN A 200 -5.76 -14.97 -35.82
N ALA A 201 -6.45 -16.09 -35.59
CA ALA A 201 -7.85 -16.07 -35.11
C ALA A 201 -7.98 -15.43 -33.72
N VAL A 202 -7.03 -15.74 -32.79
CA VAL A 202 -7.02 -15.15 -31.45
C VAL A 202 -6.78 -13.63 -31.49
N PHE A 203 -5.82 -13.19 -32.30
CA PHE A 203 -5.42 -11.79 -32.35
C PHE A 203 -6.15 -10.94 -33.39
N ASN A 204 -7.25 -11.46 -33.96
CA ASN A 204 -8.14 -10.71 -34.85
C ASN A 204 -9.09 -9.74 -34.09
N ASP A 205 -9.07 -9.75 -32.76
CA ASP A 205 -9.81 -8.81 -31.94
C ASP A 205 -9.26 -7.38 -32.11
N PRO A 206 -10.11 -6.33 -32.21
CA PRO A 206 -9.67 -4.93 -32.36
C PRO A 206 -8.72 -4.39 -31.29
N ILE A 207 -8.68 -5.04 -30.12
CA ILE A 207 -7.72 -4.66 -29.05
C ILE A 207 -6.27 -5.03 -29.40
N PHE A 208 -6.06 -5.83 -30.46
CA PHE A 208 -4.74 -6.21 -30.93
C PHE A 208 -4.41 -5.61 -32.30
N SER A 209 -3.18 -5.20 -32.46
CA SER A 209 -2.55 -4.88 -33.74
C SER A 209 -1.63 -6.06 -34.10
N TYR A 210 -2.21 -7.10 -34.72
CA TYR A 210 -1.47 -8.32 -35.06
C TYR A 210 -0.77 -8.20 -36.39
N LYS A 211 0.51 -8.55 -36.41
CA LYS A 211 1.34 -8.64 -37.61
C LYS A 211 2.06 -9.98 -37.70
N GLU A 212 2.31 -10.40 -38.93
CA GLU A 212 3.09 -11.60 -39.22
C GLU A 212 4.31 -11.25 -40.08
N SER A 213 5.45 -11.84 -39.76
CA SER A 213 6.67 -11.66 -40.53
C SER A 213 7.44 -12.98 -40.69
N LYS A 214 7.90 -13.25 -41.88
CA LYS A 214 8.88 -14.33 -42.10
C LYS A 214 10.22 -13.93 -41.51
N VAL A 215 10.93 -14.89 -40.90
CA VAL A 215 12.28 -14.66 -40.34
C VAL A 215 13.22 -13.97 -41.32
N GLY A 216 13.16 -14.35 -42.61
CA GLY A 216 14.04 -13.76 -43.66
C GLY A 216 13.67 -12.36 -44.12
N ALA A 217 12.46 -11.88 -43.78
CA ALA A 217 11.95 -10.55 -44.16
C ALA A 217 11.74 -9.63 -42.93
N LEU A 218 12.14 -10.09 -41.75
CA LEU A 218 11.92 -9.41 -40.49
C LEU A 218 12.72 -8.12 -40.37
N ASN A 219 12.03 -7.01 -40.11
CA ASN A 219 12.67 -5.77 -39.69
C ASN A 219 12.90 -5.78 -38.17
N LEU A 220 14.15 -5.96 -37.76
CA LEU A 220 14.53 -6.06 -36.37
C LEU A 220 14.17 -4.80 -35.52
N ASN A 221 14.05 -3.64 -36.16
CA ASN A 221 13.66 -2.41 -35.47
C ASN A 221 12.20 -2.41 -34.99
N GLU A 222 11.33 -3.20 -35.61
CA GLU A 222 9.92 -3.31 -35.20
C GLU A 222 9.74 -4.10 -33.91
N ILE A 223 10.72 -4.91 -33.51
CA ILE A 223 10.68 -5.77 -32.34
C ILE A 223 10.48 -4.96 -31.05
N SER A 224 11.19 -3.84 -30.93
CA SER A 224 11.17 -3.02 -29.70
C SER A 224 9.82 -2.37 -29.37
N THR A 225 8.93 -2.27 -30.36
CA THR A 225 7.60 -1.62 -30.21
C THR A 225 6.48 -2.62 -29.92
N GLN A 226 6.78 -3.91 -29.84
CA GLN A 226 5.78 -4.95 -29.62
C GLN A 226 5.45 -5.12 -28.13
N ASP A 227 4.24 -5.53 -27.83
CA ASP A 227 3.80 -5.94 -26.50
C ASP A 227 4.02 -7.43 -26.29
N LEU A 228 3.78 -8.23 -27.33
CA LEU A 228 4.09 -9.66 -27.38
C LEU A 228 4.80 -10.00 -28.68
N LEU A 229 5.92 -10.69 -28.57
CA LEU A 229 6.56 -11.40 -29.68
C LEU A 229 6.24 -12.88 -29.62
N ILE A 230 5.92 -13.47 -30.74
CA ILE A 230 5.73 -14.92 -30.89
C ILE A 230 6.77 -15.44 -31.87
N LEU A 231 7.65 -16.32 -31.39
CA LEU A 231 8.60 -17.05 -32.24
C LEU A 231 7.99 -18.41 -32.53
N ALA A 232 7.22 -18.50 -33.65
CA ALA A 232 6.49 -19.70 -34.00
C ALA A 232 7.16 -20.53 -35.05
N HIS A 233 7.50 -21.79 -34.72
CA HIS A 233 8.03 -22.79 -35.64
C HIS A 233 9.27 -22.32 -36.42
N VAL A 234 10.12 -21.50 -35.82
CA VAL A 234 11.40 -21.07 -36.42
C VAL A 234 12.44 -22.13 -36.14
N LYS A 235 12.93 -22.81 -37.20
CA LYS A 235 13.85 -23.91 -37.07
C LYS A 235 15.25 -23.46 -36.63
N ASN A 236 15.71 -22.33 -37.16
CA ASN A 236 17.06 -21.86 -36.99
C ASN A 236 17.11 -20.35 -36.65
N PRO A 237 16.87 -19.96 -35.38
CA PRO A 237 17.00 -18.57 -34.97
C PRO A 237 18.42 -18.06 -35.17
N THR A 238 18.57 -16.98 -35.96
CA THR A 238 19.86 -16.38 -36.25
C THR A 238 20.43 -15.66 -35.02
N SER A 239 21.77 -15.52 -34.94
CA SER A 239 22.42 -14.79 -33.84
C SER A 239 21.96 -13.32 -33.74
N GLY A 240 21.70 -12.66 -34.87
CA GLY A 240 21.17 -11.30 -34.89
C GLY A 240 19.77 -11.20 -34.27
N LEU A 241 18.88 -12.15 -34.60
CA LEU A 241 17.56 -12.24 -33.99
C LEU A 241 17.65 -12.50 -32.47
N VAL A 242 18.48 -13.47 -32.06
CA VAL A 242 18.68 -13.81 -30.63
C VAL A 242 19.15 -12.62 -29.83
N ASN A 243 20.12 -11.85 -30.31
CA ASN A 243 20.60 -10.64 -29.65
C ASN A 243 19.50 -9.56 -29.56
N THR A 244 18.67 -9.40 -30.59
CA THR A 244 17.57 -8.45 -30.58
C THR A 244 16.50 -8.88 -29.59
N LEU A 245 16.14 -10.17 -29.51
CA LEU A 245 15.22 -10.73 -28.53
C LEU A 245 15.71 -10.52 -27.09
N LYS A 246 17.03 -10.77 -26.85
CA LYS A 246 17.66 -10.50 -25.55
C LYS A 246 17.47 -9.04 -25.10
N ASN A 247 17.76 -8.10 -26.01
CA ASN A 247 17.58 -6.66 -25.73
C ASN A 247 16.11 -6.31 -25.49
N TYR A 248 15.19 -6.85 -26.29
CA TYR A 248 13.76 -6.64 -26.15
C TYR A 248 13.24 -7.11 -24.78
N ILE A 249 13.63 -8.31 -24.34
CA ILE A 249 13.25 -8.86 -23.04
C ILE A 249 13.86 -8.05 -21.90
N SER A 250 15.12 -7.64 -22.05
CA SER A 250 15.79 -6.81 -21.03
C SER A 250 15.07 -5.47 -20.77
N GLN A 251 14.35 -4.97 -21.78
CA GLN A 251 13.54 -3.75 -21.72
C GLN A 251 12.08 -3.98 -21.25
N GLY A 252 11.74 -5.22 -20.87
CA GLY A 252 10.41 -5.55 -20.36
C GLY A 252 9.45 -6.15 -21.38
N GLY A 253 9.96 -6.64 -22.52
CA GLY A 253 9.15 -7.30 -23.53
C GLY A 253 8.68 -8.70 -23.12
N ALA A 254 7.58 -9.18 -23.73
CA ALA A 254 7.07 -10.53 -23.56
C ALA A 254 7.34 -11.37 -24.82
N LEU A 255 7.90 -12.57 -24.65
CA LEU A 255 8.23 -13.48 -25.74
C LEU A 255 7.58 -14.84 -25.52
N LEU A 256 6.83 -15.33 -26.50
CA LEU A 256 6.34 -16.71 -26.57
C LEU A 256 7.18 -17.50 -27.59
N ILE A 257 7.78 -18.60 -27.18
CA ILE A 257 8.55 -19.51 -28.02
C ILE A 257 7.72 -20.78 -28.26
N ILE A 258 7.38 -21.05 -29.52
CA ILE A 258 6.70 -22.27 -29.98
C ILE A 258 7.66 -23.04 -30.87
N PRO A 259 8.14 -24.24 -30.45
CA PRO A 259 9.15 -24.98 -31.20
C PRO A 259 8.58 -25.58 -32.48
N PRO A 260 9.38 -25.78 -33.55
CA PRO A 260 9.03 -26.63 -34.68
C PRO A 260 9.16 -28.13 -34.32
N PHE A 261 8.68 -29.01 -35.18
CA PHE A 261 8.92 -30.48 -35.04
C PHE A 261 10.39 -30.89 -35.18
N ASP A 262 11.18 -30.13 -35.92
CA ASP A 262 12.58 -30.43 -36.29
C ASP A 262 13.48 -29.23 -36.02
N LEU A 263 13.54 -28.78 -34.75
CA LEU A 263 14.40 -27.67 -34.36
C LEU A 263 15.90 -27.96 -34.59
N ASN A 264 16.67 -26.92 -34.88
CA ASN A 264 18.14 -26.98 -34.87
C ASN A 264 18.63 -26.88 -33.42
N VAL A 265 19.12 -27.98 -32.86
CA VAL A 265 19.54 -28.10 -31.46
C VAL A 265 20.57 -27.03 -31.10
N MET A 266 21.63 -26.83 -31.92
CA MET A 266 22.69 -25.84 -31.64
C MET A 266 22.16 -24.39 -31.65
N ALA A 267 21.20 -24.08 -32.54
CA ALA A 267 20.62 -22.75 -32.59
C ALA A 267 19.74 -22.48 -31.37
N TYR A 268 19.00 -23.48 -30.87
CA TYR A 268 18.18 -23.39 -29.68
C TYR A 268 18.99 -23.45 -28.38
N GLU A 269 20.13 -24.16 -28.35
CA GLU A 269 21.08 -24.08 -27.24
C GLU A 269 21.60 -22.64 -27.06
N ARG A 270 22.00 -22.00 -28.16
CA ARG A 270 22.44 -20.60 -28.17
C ARG A 270 21.31 -19.66 -27.73
N LEU A 271 20.08 -19.85 -28.24
CA LEU A 271 18.91 -19.08 -27.84
C LEU A 271 18.66 -19.21 -26.31
N ALA A 272 18.70 -20.45 -25.83
CA ALA A 272 18.48 -20.75 -24.41
C ALA A 272 19.57 -20.17 -23.50
N GLU A 273 20.83 -20.21 -23.95
CA GLU A 273 21.99 -19.66 -23.25
C GLU A 273 21.89 -18.12 -23.12
N GLU A 274 21.63 -17.43 -24.24
CA GLU A 274 21.52 -15.97 -24.28
C GLU A 274 20.31 -15.44 -23.52
N LEU A 275 19.19 -16.18 -23.52
CA LEU A 275 17.97 -15.82 -22.79
C LEU A 275 17.92 -16.40 -21.37
N GLN A 276 18.90 -17.19 -20.96
CA GLN A 276 19.00 -17.86 -19.64
C GLN A 276 17.78 -18.73 -19.31
N ILE A 277 17.24 -19.43 -20.30
CA ILE A 277 16.14 -20.40 -20.17
C ILE A 277 16.66 -21.82 -20.40
N PRO A 278 15.91 -22.87 -20.00
CA PRO A 278 16.24 -24.25 -20.37
C PRO A 278 16.17 -24.46 -21.86
N THR A 279 17.05 -25.37 -22.35
CA THR A 279 17.03 -25.77 -23.74
C THR A 279 16.13 -26.99 -23.96
N TYR A 280 15.64 -27.14 -25.18
CA TYR A 280 14.92 -28.34 -25.60
C TYR A 280 15.90 -29.52 -25.72
N THR A 281 15.52 -30.68 -25.19
CA THR A 281 16.35 -31.90 -25.19
C THR A 281 15.67 -33.02 -25.97
N LYS A 282 15.18 -34.05 -25.30
CA LYS A 282 14.59 -35.23 -25.94
C LYS A 282 13.18 -34.95 -26.47
N GLN A 283 12.89 -35.54 -27.64
CA GLN A 283 11.53 -35.60 -28.17
C GLN A 283 10.77 -36.77 -27.55
N ASN A 284 9.49 -36.55 -27.24
CA ASN A 284 8.57 -37.59 -26.82
C ASN A 284 7.35 -37.60 -27.77
N LYS A 285 7.02 -38.79 -28.30
CA LYS A 285 5.86 -38.99 -29.21
C LYS A 285 4.73 -39.77 -28.53
N GLN A 286 4.77 -39.90 -27.23
CA GLN A 286 3.70 -40.54 -26.48
C GLN A 286 2.55 -39.54 -26.29
N GLU A 287 1.32 -40.02 -26.52
CA GLU A 287 0.13 -39.21 -26.22
C GLU A 287 -0.02 -39.04 -24.70
N LEU A 288 0.01 -37.79 -24.26
CA LEU A 288 -0.16 -37.38 -22.89
C LEU A 288 -1.33 -36.38 -22.79
N LYS A 289 -1.83 -36.17 -21.59
CA LYS A 289 -2.83 -35.15 -21.29
C LYS A 289 -2.23 -34.13 -20.34
N VAL A 290 -2.66 -32.90 -20.45
CA VAL A 290 -2.43 -31.91 -19.39
C VAL A 290 -3.12 -32.45 -18.15
N ALA A 291 -2.40 -32.52 -17.04
CA ALA A 291 -2.91 -33.01 -15.77
C ALA A 291 -3.27 -31.84 -14.83
N ASN A 292 -2.51 -30.75 -14.96
CA ASN A 292 -2.66 -29.61 -14.10
C ASN A 292 -2.35 -28.31 -14.84
N PHE A 293 -3.03 -27.21 -14.49
CA PHE A 293 -2.67 -25.85 -14.90
C PHE A 293 -2.72 -24.95 -13.66
N ASN A 294 -1.74 -24.04 -13.57
CA ASN A 294 -1.58 -23.17 -12.40
C ASN A 294 -2.59 -22.01 -12.48
N ILE A 295 -3.77 -22.19 -11.88
CA ILE A 295 -4.83 -21.17 -11.84
C ILE A 295 -4.42 -19.91 -11.10
N GLN A 296 -3.44 -20.01 -10.16
CA GLN A 296 -2.92 -18.87 -9.41
C GLN A 296 -1.88 -18.07 -10.20
N HIS A 297 -1.40 -18.61 -11.33
CA HIS A 297 -0.51 -17.88 -12.21
C HIS A 297 -1.21 -16.63 -12.75
N ASN A 298 -0.51 -15.51 -12.77
CA ASN A 298 -1.08 -14.21 -13.20
C ASN A 298 -1.79 -14.28 -14.56
N ILE A 299 -1.39 -15.21 -15.43
CA ILE A 299 -1.97 -15.41 -16.77
C ILE A 299 -3.43 -15.92 -16.73
N PHE A 300 -3.84 -16.55 -15.62
CA PHE A 300 -5.20 -17.06 -15.43
C PHE A 300 -5.99 -16.25 -14.39
N LYS A 301 -5.39 -15.21 -13.84
CA LYS A 301 -6.07 -14.32 -12.92
C LYS A 301 -7.30 -13.73 -13.60
N ASP A 302 -8.43 -13.78 -12.92
CA ASP A 302 -9.73 -13.28 -13.40
C ASP A 302 -10.32 -14.03 -14.63
N VAL A 303 -9.73 -15.17 -15.03
CA VAL A 303 -10.25 -16.03 -16.11
C VAL A 303 -11.23 -17.06 -15.59
N PHE A 304 -11.02 -17.58 -14.39
CA PHE A 304 -11.82 -18.64 -13.79
C PHE A 304 -12.28 -18.25 -12.39
N GLU A 305 -13.56 -18.44 -12.08
CA GLU A 305 -14.08 -18.30 -10.73
C GLU A 305 -13.77 -19.54 -9.88
N LYS A 306 -13.68 -20.72 -10.50
CA LYS A 306 -13.38 -22.02 -9.85
C LYS A 306 -12.60 -22.95 -10.76
N GLU A 307 -11.71 -23.75 -10.19
CA GLU A 307 -10.94 -24.81 -10.90
C GLU A 307 -11.83 -25.83 -11.64
N SER A 308 -13.06 -26.04 -11.20
CA SER A 308 -14.00 -27.03 -11.76
C SER A 308 -14.66 -26.64 -13.09
N GLU A 309 -14.38 -25.44 -13.61
CA GLU A 309 -14.99 -24.96 -14.87
C GLU A 309 -14.39 -25.59 -16.12
N VAL A 310 -13.22 -26.23 -16.02
CA VAL A 310 -12.55 -26.88 -17.15
C VAL A 310 -12.74 -28.40 -17.07
N SER A 311 -13.70 -28.92 -17.82
CA SER A 311 -14.07 -30.34 -17.77
C SER A 311 -13.13 -31.29 -18.54
N GLU A 312 -12.49 -30.82 -19.60
CA GLU A 312 -11.50 -31.55 -20.37
C GLU A 312 -10.22 -30.72 -20.55
N LEU A 313 -9.07 -31.36 -20.36
CA LEU A 313 -7.78 -30.70 -20.51
C LEU A 313 -7.11 -31.10 -21.84
N PRO A 314 -6.25 -30.25 -22.43
CA PRO A 314 -5.61 -30.48 -23.72
C PRO A 314 -4.82 -31.79 -23.77
N LYS A 315 -4.77 -32.39 -24.96
CA LYS A 315 -3.96 -33.57 -25.28
C LYS A 315 -2.73 -33.17 -26.08
N VAL A 316 -1.62 -33.86 -25.81
CA VAL A 316 -0.34 -33.65 -26.45
C VAL A 316 0.18 -34.97 -26.99
N LYS A 317 0.40 -35.04 -28.30
CA LYS A 317 0.94 -36.23 -29.00
C LYS A 317 2.45 -36.13 -29.23
N PHE A 318 2.99 -34.92 -29.22
CA PHE A 318 4.40 -34.65 -29.43
C PHE A 318 4.85 -33.49 -28.52
N HIS A 319 5.95 -33.69 -27.78
CA HIS A 319 6.55 -32.62 -27.00
C HIS A 319 8.05 -32.83 -26.82
N TYR A 320 8.73 -31.75 -26.50
CA TYR A 320 10.12 -31.74 -26.08
C TYR A 320 10.22 -31.72 -24.55
N HIS A 321 11.22 -32.42 -24.03
CA HIS A 321 11.64 -32.19 -22.63
C HIS A 321 12.55 -30.98 -22.56
N LEU A 322 12.46 -30.22 -21.51
CA LEU A 322 13.40 -29.15 -21.20
C LEU A 322 14.54 -29.67 -20.32
N SER A 323 15.72 -29.08 -20.44
CA SER A 323 16.85 -29.39 -19.59
C SER A 323 16.60 -29.00 -18.14
N ASP A 324 17.20 -29.71 -17.18
CA ASP A 324 17.08 -29.47 -15.74
C ASP A 324 17.87 -28.24 -15.26
N ARG A 325 18.06 -27.23 -16.10
CA ARG A 325 18.74 -26.01 -15.75
C ARG A 325 17.90 -25.28 -14.67
N LEU A 326 18.45 -25.13 -13.47
CA LEU A 326 17.83 -24.38 -12.38
C LEU A 326 17.74 -22.90 -12.78
N SER A 327 16.56 -22.46 -13.17
CA SER A 327 16.22 -21.05 -13.31
C SER A 327 15.56 -20.60 -12.02
N GLN A 328 16.03 -19.52 -11.41
CA GLN A 328 15.52 -19.00 -10.14
C GLN A 328 14.07 -18.48 -10.21
N HIS A 329 13.55 -18.30 -11.44
CA HIS A 329 12.22 -17.70 -11.68
C HIS A 329 11.40 -18.51 -12.69
N ARG A 330 11.45 -19.84 -12.54
CA ARG A 330 10.66 -20.78 -13.34
C ARG A 330 9.26 -20.93 -12.72
N GLU A 331 8.23 -20.69 -13.50
CA GLU A 331 6.84 -20.94 -13.11
C GLU A 331 6.15 -21.81 -14.15
N PRO A 332 5.78 -23.06 -13.83
CA PRO A 332 4.98 -23.89 -14.74
C PRO A 332 3.57 -23.35 -14.84
N ILE A 333 3.08 -23.20 -16.08
CA ILE A 333 1.71 -22.76 -16.40
C ILE A 333 0.81 -23.95 -16.63
N MET A 334 1.29 -24.95 -17.45
CA MET A 334 0.57 -26.19 -17.72
C MET A 334 1.51 -27.37 -17.62
N GLU A 335 1.10 -28.41 -16.89
CA GLU A 335 1.87 -29.63 -16.67
C GLU A 335 1.16 -30.85 -17.24
N LEU A 336 1.93 -31.77 -17.84
CA LEU A 336 1.46 -33.04 -18.34
C LEU A 336 1.35 -34.08 -17.21
N ASN A 337 0.60 -35.13 -17.44
CA ASN A 337 0.48 -36.26 -16.48
C ASN A 337 1.83 -36.98 -16.21
N SER A 338 2.85 -36.78 -17.06
CA SER A 338 4.24 -37.22 -16.83
C SER A 338 5.05 -36.28 -15.92
N LYS A 339 4.45 -35.21 -15.39
CA LYS A 339 5.12 -34.08 -14.68
C LYS A 339 6.06 -33.23 -15.55
N ALA A 340 6.11 -33.48 -16.87
CA ALA A 340 6.79 -32.58 -17.79
C ALA A 340 5.90 -31.35 -18.04
N SER A 341 6.48 -30.19 -18.19
CA SER A 341 5.74 -28.98 -18.53
C SER A 341 5.35 -28.93 -19.99
N LEU A 342 4.14 -28.48 -20.28
CA LEU A 342 3.71 -28.11 -21.61
C LEU A 342 4.03 -26.65 -21.90
N ILE A 343 3.79 -25.78 -20.94
CA ILE A 343 4.09 -24.35 -21.02
C ILE A 343 4.66 -23.89 -19.68
N GLU A 344 5.75 -23.14 -19.74
CA GLU A 344 6.40 -22.51 -18.59
C GLU A 344 6.64 -21.04 -18.85
N SER A 345 6.70 -20.25 -17.78
CA SER A 345 7.17 -18.86 -17.83
C SER A 345 8.47 -18.67 -17.08
N TYR A 346 9.28 -17.73 -17.55
CA TYR A 346 10.55 -17.33 -16.99
C TYR A 346 10.62 -15.82 -16.91
N GLU A 347 10.79 -15.27 -15.72
CA GLU A 347 11.12 -13.86 -15.57
C GLU A 347 12.61 -13.65 -15.85
N HIS A 348 12.93 -12.82 -16.83
CA HIS A 348 14.30 -12.46 -17.17
C HIS A 348 14.47 -10.94 -17.19
N GLN A 349 15.25 -10.40 -16.27
CA GLN A 349 15.43 -8.96 -16.06
C GLN A 349 14.08 -8.24 -15.83
N GLN A 350 13.60 -7.47 -16.80
CA GLN A 350 12.31 -6.75 -16.74
C GLN A 350 11.21 -7.43 -17.55
N GLY A 351 11.55 -8.40 -18.40
CA GLY A 351 10.64 -9.07 -19.31
C GLY A 351 10.25 -10.47 -18.88
N ILE A 352 9.41 -11.10 -19.66
CA ILE A 352 8.91 -12.45 -19.42
C ILE A 352 9.05 -13.30 -20.70
N ILE A 353 9.45 -14.56 -20.53
CA ILE A 353 9.58 -15.52 -21.60
C ILE A 353 8.65 -16.69 -21.31
N TYR A 354 7.76 -16.98 -22.25
CA TYR A 354 6.90 -18.16 -22.24
C TYR A 354 7.51 -19.21 -23.17
N VAL A 355 7.74 -20.40 -22.64
CA VAL A 355 8.31 -21.52 -23.41
C VAL A 355 7.27 -22.60 -23.53
N MET A 356 6.84 -22.85 -24.77
CA MET A 356 5.96 -23.97 -25.09
C MET A 356 6.81 -25.19 -25.46
N CYS A 357 6.46 -26.36 -24.96
CA CYS A 357 7.22 -27.60 -25.18
C CYS A 357 6.69 -28.43 -26.35
N SER A 358 5.60 -28.04 -26.98
CA SER A 358 4.98 -28.70 -28.13
C SER A 358 4.85 -27.72 -29.28
N PRO A 359 5.02 -28.17 -30.55
CA PRO A 359 4.59 -27.40 -31.69
C PRO A 359 3.08 -27.13 -31.62
N LEU A 360 2.66 -25.96 -32.10
CA LEU A 360 1.23 -25.62 -32.20
C LEU A 360 0.69 -26.11 -33.54
N ASP A 361 0.40 -27.41 -33.61
CA ASP A 361 -0.05 -28.15 -34.79
C ASP A 361 -0.94 -29.32 -34.37
N GLU A 362 -1.94 -29.68 -35.17
CA GLU A 362 -2.92 -30.75 -34.88
C GLU A 362 -2.28 -32.14 -34.67
N ASN A 363 -1.09 -32.37 -35.27
CA ASN A 363 -0.33 -33.60 -35.08
C ASN A 363 0.47 -33.62 -33.77
N ALA A 364 0.61 -32.47 -33.10
CA ALA A 364 1.35 -32.33 -31.86
C ALA A 364 0.44 -32.09 -30.64
N THR A 365 -0.57 -31.25 -30.76
CA THR A 365 -1.48 -30.91 -29.67
C THR A 365 -2.83 -30.41 -30.19
N ASN A 366 -3.86 -30.51 -29.38
CA ASN A 366 -5.16 -29.86 -29.61
C ASN A 366 -5.35 -28.58 -28.76
N LEU A 367 -4.26 -28.01 -28.24
CA LEU A 367 -4.33 -26.82 -27.37
C LEU A 367 -5.01 -25.65 -28.09
N ASP A 368 -4.76 -25.45 -29.37
CA ASP A 368 -5.34 -24.36 -30.17
C ASP A 368 -6.85 -24.49 -30.41
N GLN A 369 -7.43 -25.66 -30.14
CA GLN A 369 -8.88 -25.94 -30.21
C GLN A 369 -9.52 -25.92 -28.80
N HIS A 370 -8.71 -25.72 -27.75
CA HIS A 370 -9.17 -25.78 -26.38
C HIS A 370 -9.56 -24.40 -25.84
N ALA A 371 -10.55 -24.36 -24.95
CA ALA A 371 -11.06 -23.11 -24.35
C ALA A 371 -9.98 -22.28 -23.62
N LEU A 372 -8.94 -22.93 -23.10
CA LEU A 372 -7.80 -22.27 -22.43
C LEU A 372 -6.91 -21.46 -23.39
N PHE A 373 -6.95 -21.73 -24.69
CA PHE A 373 -6.01 -21.15 -25.66
C PHE A 373 -6.18 -19.64 -25.83
N VAL A 374 -7.42 -19.19 -25.96
CA VAL A 374 -7.73 -17.76 -26.14
C VAL A 374 -7.34 -16.96 -24.92
N PRO A 375 -7.79 -17.27 -23.68
CA PRO A 375 -7.40 -16.54 -22.48
C PRO A 375 -5.89 -16.55 -22.25
N LEU A 376 -5.21 -17.68 -22.51
CA LEU A 376 -3.77 -17.81 -22.37
C LEU A 376 -3.02 -16.78 -23.22
N LEU A 377 -3.29 -16.76 -24.53
CA LEU A 377 -2.60 -15.86 -25.46
C LEU A 377 -3.02 -14.40 -25.26
N HIS A 378 -4.31 -14.16 -25.01
CA HIS A 378 -4.84 -12.83 -24.70
C HIS A 378 -4.09 -12.22 -23.51
N ASN A 379 -3.97 -12.97 -22.42
CA ASN A 379 -3.31 -12.48 -21.22
C ASN A 379 -1.79 -12.37 -21.40
N MET A 380 -1.14 -13.24 -22.20
CA MET A 380 0.26 -13.05 -22.57
C MET A 380 0.50 -11.71 -23.28
N ALA A 381 -0.45 -11.26 -24.11
CA ALA A 381 -0.31 -10.03 -24.87
C ALA A 381 -0.74 -8.77 -24.09
N THR A 382 -1.63 -8.91 -23.09
CA THR A 382 -2.18 -7.78 -22.33
C THR A 382 -1.52 -7.57 -20.97
N GLN A 383 -0.88 -8.62 -20.43
CA GLN A 383 -0.14 -8.52 -19.15
C GLN A 383 1.15 -7.71 -19.28
N LYS A 384 1.05 -6.42 -19.56
CA LYS A 384 2.11 -5.52 -19.13
C LYS A 384 2.02 -5.40 -17.61
N LYS A 385 3.04 -5.83 -16.89
CA LYS A 385 3.20 -5.45 -15.49
C LYS A 385 3.19 -3.92 -15.43
N SER A 386 2.01 -3.35 -15.18
CA SER A 386 1.94 -1.98 -14.68
C SER A 386 2.44 -2.05 -13.25
N ASP A 387 3.74 -1.86 -13.05
CA ASP A 387 4.36 -1.85 -11.71
C ASP A 387 3.92 -0.62 -10.89
N THR A 388 3.10 0.25 -11.48
CA THR A 388 2.64 1.48 -10.85
C THR A 388 1.20 1.30 -10.38
N PRO A 389 0.92 1.42 -9.07
CA PRO A 389 -0.44 1.40 -8.56
C PRO A 389 -1.24 2.59 -9.14
N LEU A 390 -2.56 2.52 -9.10
CA LEU A 390 -3.45 3.59 -9.56
C LEU A 390 -3.18 4.90 -8.83
N TYR A 391 -2.83 4.83 -7.55
CA TYR A 391 -2.49 5.97 -6.69
C TYR A 391 -1.58 5.56 -5.54
N PHE A 392 -1.08 6.53 -4.81
CA PHE A 392 -0.27 6.40 -3.61
C PHE A 392 -0.90 7.18 -2.46
N ASN A 393 -0.67 6.72 -1.22
CA ASN A 393 -1.10 7.42 -0.02
C ASN A 393 0.02 8.32 0.52
N LEU A 394 -0.33 9.54 0.88
CA LEU A 394 0.55 10.49 1.55
C LEU A 394 0.95 9.95 2.92
N GLY A 395 2.17 10.23 3.34
CA GLY A 395 2.70 9.78 4.63
C GLY A 395 3.09 8.30 4.69
N GLU A 396 2.31 7.40 4.08
CA GLU A 396 2.56 5.96 4.05
C GLU A 396 3.59 5.59 2.97
N THR A 397 3.46 6.19 1.78
CA THR A 397 4.36 5.91 0.65
C THR A 397 5.70 6.60 0.82
N ARG A 398 6.70 5.84 1.23
CA ARG A 398 8.07 6.34 1.41
C ARG A 398 8.92 6.28 0.15
N ASN A 399 8.63 5.35 -0.74
CA ASN A 399 9.43 5.08 -1.93
C ASN A 399 8.54 4.82 -3.14
N ILE A 400 8.93 5.36 -4.30
CA ILE A 400 8.35 5.03 -5.60
C ILE A 400 9.40 4.30 -6.40
N SER A 401 9.06 3.12 -6.92
CA SER A 401 9.92 2.37 -7.82
C SER A 401 9.58 2.71 -9.27
N VAL A 402 10.56 3.13 -10.04
CA VAL A 402 10.44 3.34 -11.50
C VAL A 402 11.45 2.47 -12.24
N LYS A 403 11.11 2.03 -13.45
CA LYS A 403 12.03 1.24 -14.27
C LYS A 403 13.32 2.01 -14.54
N ASN A 404 14.43 1.29 -14.58
CA ASN A 404 15.72 1.90 -14.86
C ASN A 404 15.71 2.44 -16.30
N SER A 405 15.90 3.75 -16.43
CA SER A 405 15.97 4.43 -17.72
C SER A 405 17.43 4.60 -18.14
N PRO A 406 17.75 4.50 -19.43
CA PRO A 406 19.08 4.83 -19.94
C PRO A 406 19.45 6.30 -19.80
N ASN A 407 18.49 7.15 -19.44
CA ASN A 407 18.71 8.57 -19.21
C ASN A 407 19.37 8.81 -17.85
N ASP A 408 20.56 9.41 -17.84
CA ASP A 408 21.30 9.78 -16.61
C ASP A 408 20.82 11.08 -15.96
N GLY A 409 19.61 11.54 -16.27
CA GLY A 409 19.04 12.75 -15.72
C GLY A 409 18.62 12.62 -14.26
N THR A 410 18.41 13.76 -13.62
CA THR A 410 17.87 13.84 -12.26
C THR A 410 16.34 13.74 -12.30
N TRP A 411 15.77 12.81 -11.54
CA TRP A 411 14.32 12.69 -11.37
C TRP A 411 13.77 13.90 -10.62
N LYS A 412 12.69 14.45 -11.12
CA LYS A 412 11.97 15.59 -10.53
C LYS A 412 10.50 15.26 -10.43
N ILE A 413 9.89 15.60 -9.31
CA ILE A 413 8.45 15.52 -9.10
C ILE A 413 7.89 16.92 -9.29
N LYS A 414 6.96 17.07 -10.23
CA LYS A 414 6.35 18.35 -10.58
C LYS A 414 4.85 18.29 -10.36
N ARG A 415 4.29 19.35 -9.79
CA ARG A 415 2.86 19.63 -9.79
C ARG A 415 2.58 20.76 -10.78
N GLU A 416 1.37 20.80 -11.37
CA GLU A 416 0.98 21.86 -12.33
C GLU A 416 1.08 23.27 -11.72
N ALA A 417 0.91 23.40 -10.41
CA ALA A 417 1.04 24.65 -9.65
C ALA A 417 2.49 25.12 -9.38
N GLY A 418 3.50 24.56 -10.06
CA GLY A 418 4.88 25.08 -10.02
C GLY A 418 5.82 24.44 -8.99
N ILE A 419 5.38 23.42 -8.25
CA ILE A 419 6.23 22.68 -7.29
C ILE A 419 7.22 21.81 -8.08
N ASN A 420 8.54 21.99 -7.80
CA ASN A 420 9.61 21.13 -8.32
C ASN A 420 10.37 20.52 -7.14
N LEU A 421 10.18 19.23 -6.91
CA LEU A 421 10.85 18.48 -5.86
C LEU A 421 11.86 17.53 -6.48
N ILE A 422 13.00 17.33 -5.83
CA ILE A 422 14.04 16.40 -6.26
C ILE A 422 14.12 15.29 -5.20
N PRO A 423 13.58 14.09 -5.47
CA PRO A 423 13.67 12.96 -4.55
C PRO A 423 15.08 12.38 -4.53
N GLU A 424 15.48 11.79 -3.42
CA GLU A 424 16.69 10.97 -3.35
C GLU A 424 16.48 9.71 -4.21
N ALA A 425 17.35 9.49 -5.19
CA ALA A 425 17.28 8.35 -6.10
C ALA A 425 18.32 7.29 -5.74
N LYS A 426 17.87 6.06 -5.46
CA LYS A 426 18.74 4.89 -5.27
C LYS A 426 18.54 3.91 -6.41
N ARG A 427 19.57 3.73 -7.24
CA ARG A 427 19.55 2.79 -8.36
C ARG A 427 19.83 1.37 -7.90
N ASN A 428 19.00 0.44 -8.34
CA ASN A 428 19.23 -1.00 -8.29
C ASN A 428 19.38 -1.52 -9.73
N GLN A 429 19.74 -2.79 -9.90
CA GLN A 429 19.92 -3.38 -11.23
C GLN A 429 18.69 -3.28 -12.14
N LYS A 430 17.48 -3.39 -11.57
CA LYS A 430 16.19 -3.39 -12.30
C LYS A 430 15.47 -2.05 -12.25
N ASN A 431 15.50 -1.36 -11.11
CA ASN A 431 14.65 -0.20 -10.83
C ASN A 431 15.43 0.92 -10.15
N ILE A 432 14.88 2.11 -10.23
CA ILE A 432 15.30 3.27 -9.45
C ILE A 432 14.24 3.49 -8.35
N ASN A 433 14.67 3.44 -7.10
CA ASN A 433 13.81 3.75 -5.97
C ASN A 433 13.98 5.23 -5.59
N LEU A 434 12.91 5.97 -5.71
CA LEU A 434 12.83 7.39 -5.39
C LEU A 434 12.26 7.55 -3.99
N LYS A 435 13.06 8.07 -3.06
CA LYS A 435 12.62 8.31 -1.69
C LYS A 435 11.95 9.67 -1.58
N LEU A 436 10.75 9.69 -1.04
CA LEU A 436 9.91 10.89 -0.99
C LEU A 436 10.16 11.77 0.26
N HIS A 437 10.58 11.20 1.40
CA HIS A 437 10.92 11.94 2.63
C HIS A 437 9.92 13.06 3.00
N ASN A 438 8.63 12.82 2.92
CA ASN A 438 7.58 13.81 3.15
C ASN A 438 7.65 15.05 2.24
N LEU A 439 8.23 14.92 1.05
CA LEU A 439 8.31 16.00 0.07
C LEU A 439 6.92 16.38 -0.48
N ILE A 440 5.99 15.43 -0.51
CA ILE A 440 4.63 15.61 -1.01
C ILE A 440 3.70 15.73 0.19
N GLN A 441 2.99 16.86 0.28
CA GLN A 441 2.11 17.20 1.40
C GLN A 441 0.66 17.42 0.97
N GLU A 442 0.37 17.47 -0.32
CA GLU A 442 -0.95 17.73 -0.86
C GLU A 442 -1.37 16.60 -1.79
N ASP A 443 -2.65 16.30 -1.83
CA ASP A 443 -3.25 15.32 -2.73
C ASP A 443 -3.30 15.83 -4.18
N GLY A 444 -3.56 14.94 -5.13
CA GLY A 444 -3.73 15.28 -6.53
C GLY A 444 -2.73 14.64 -7.47
N PHE A 445 -2.61 15.23 -8.67
CA PHE A 445 -1.77 14.71 -9.75
C PHE A 445 -0.39 15.34 -9.76
N TYR A 446 0.62 14.49 -9.89
CA TYR A 446 2.01 14.86 -10.02
C TYR A 446 2.62 14.23 -11.27
N SER A 447 3.64 14.89 -11.82
CA SER A 447 4.43 14.35 -12.92
C SER A 447 5.83 14.04 -12.44
N LEU A 448 6.24 12.79 -12.63
CA LEU A 448 7.60 12.32 -12.40
C LEU A 448 8.37 12.45 -13.71
N VAL A 449 9.40 13.27 -13.75
CA VAL A 449 10.10 13.68 -14.98
C VAL A 449 11.59 13.43 -14.90
N ASN A 450 12.13 12.77 -15.93
CA ASN A 450 13.57 12.59 -16.12
C ASN A 450 13.93 12.85 -17.61
N GLY A 451 14.42 14.02 -17.92
CA GLY A 451 14.66 14.42 -19.30
C GLY A 451 13.36 14.46 -20.12
N ARG A 452 13.23 13.57 -21.12
CA ARG A 452 12.02 13.44 -21.95
C ARG A 452 11.00 12.46 -21.38
N GLU A 453 11.41 11.64 -20.43
CA GLU A 453 10.56 10.66 -19.78
C GLU A 453 9.62 11.35 -18.79
N LYS A 454 8.33 11.01 -18.84
CA LYS A 454 7.31 11.60 -17.99
C LYS A 454 6.29 10.54 -17.58
N HIS A 455 6.13 10.34 -16.29
CA HIS A 455 5.11 9.48 -15.69
C HIS A 455 4.14 10.33 -14.88
N CYS A 456 2.86 10.00 -14.93
CA CYS A 456 1.86 10.57 -14.04
C CYS A 456 1.75 9.70 -12.80
N ILE A 457 1.67 10.32 -11.65
CA ILE A 457 1.42 9.68 -10.36
C ILE A 457 0.36 10.47 -9.61
N SER A 458 -0.47 9.76 -8.86
CA SER A 458 -1.55 10.36 -8.08
C SER A 458 -1.31 10.10 -6.60
N PHE A 459 -1.55 11.11 -5.77
CA PHE A 459 -1.48 10.99 -4.32
C PHE A 459 -2.81 11.35 -3.68
N ASN A 460 -3.17 10.62 -2.63
CA ASN A 460 -4.31 10.90 -1.78
C ASN A 460 -3.88 10.94 -0.33
N PHE A 461 -4.64 11.64 0.51
CA PHE A 461 -4.48 11.55 1.95
C PHE A 461 -4.79 10.13 2.43
N ASP A 462 -4.10 9.69 3.48
CA ASP A 462 -4.39 8.41 4.12
C ASP A 462 -5.78 8.47 4.76
N ARG A 463 -6.60 7.45 4.53
CA ARG A 463 -7.97 7.37 5.04
C ARG A 463 -8.06 7.00 6.52
N LYS A 464 -6.95 6.75 7.18
CA LYS A 464 -6.90 6.56 8.63
C LYS A 464 -7.41 7.77 9.41
N GLU A 465 -7.21 8.98 8.88
CA GLU A 465 -7.78 10.22 9.47
C GLU A 465 -9.32 10.31 9.30
N SER A 466 -9.89 9.54 8.38
CA SER A 466 -11.34 9.45 8.20
C SER A 466 -11.99 8.42 9.15
N GLU A 467 -11.18 7.61 9.84
CA GLU A 467 -11.62 6.70 10.89
C GLU A 467 -11.79 7.47 12.21
N LEU A 468 -12.94 8.10 12.39
CA LEU A 468 -13.24 8.99 13.53
C LEU A 468 -13.56 8.25 14.84
N GLU A 469 -13.23 6.96 14.96
CA GLU A 469 -13.42 6.22 16.19
C GLU A 469 -12.43 6.66 17.26
N LEU A 470 -12.94 7.28 18.33
CA LEU A 470 -12.14 7.84 19.41
C LEU A 470 -12.02 6.85 20.57
N TRP A 471 -10.96 7.00 21.36
CA TRP A 471 -10.91 6.44 22.70
C TRP A 471 -11.87 7.22 23.61
N GLU A 472 -12.79 6.50 24.26
CA GLU A 472 -13.60 7.09 25.30
C GLU A 472 -12.71 7.51 26.48
N SER A 473 -12.98 8.67 27.05
CA SER A 473 -12.23 9.18 28.20
C SER A 473 -12.18 8.17 29.35
N GLN A 474 -13.24 7.40 29.55
CA GLN A 474 -13.31 6.35 30.56
C GLN A 474 -12.26 5.26 30.32
N ASN A 475 -12.10 4.82 29.06
CA ASN A 475 -11.13 3.79 28.69
C ASN A 475 -9.68 4.29 28.86
N LEU A 476 -9.42 5.56 28.58
CA LEU A 476 -8.10 6.19 28.81
C LEU A 476 -7.79 6.25 30.31
N ILE A 477 -8.78 6.54 31.17
CA ILE A 477 -8.63 6.54 32.62
C ILE A 477 -8.37 5.11 33.14
N GLU A 478 -9.07 4.11 32.63
CA GLU A 478 -8.84 2.71 33.00
C GLU A 478 -7.42 2.26 32.64
N LEU A 479 -6.92 2.66 31.46
CA LEU A 479 -5.53 2.42 31.06
C LEU A 479 -4.53 3.10 32.00
N SER A 480 -4.81 4.33 32.45
CA SER A 480 -3.93 5.03 33.38
C SER A 480 -3.92 4.38 34.77
N ASN A 481 -5.05 3.89 35.25
CA ASN A 481 -5.15 3.17 36.51
C ASN A 481 -4.39 1.83 36.52
N SER A 482 -4.14 1.27 35.34
CA SER A 482 -3.38 0.03 35.18
C SER A 482 -1.88 0.25 34.96
N ASN A 483 -1.42 1.52 34.82
CA ASN A 483 -0.05 1.87 34.51
C ASN A 483 0.42 3.12 35.25
N ASP A 484 1.29 2.96 36.25
CA ASP A 484 1.83 4.03 37.10
C ASP A 484 2.60 5.13 36.33
N HIS A 485 2.96 4.88 35.08
CA HIS A 485 3.70 5.84 34.22
C HIS A 485 2.77 6.56 33.23
N LEU A 486 1.45 6.37 33.32
CA LEU A 486 0.47 6.97 32.44
C LEU A 486 -0.51 7.84 33.25
N ASN A 487 -0.60 9.12 32.91
CA ASN A 487 -1.55 10.05 33.52
C ASN A 487 -2.52 10.59 32.47
N VAL A 488 -3.80 10.69 32.79
CA VAL A 488 -4.80 11.30 31.93
C VAL A 488 -5.29 12.61 32.57
N TRP A 489 -5.30 13.68 31.78
CA TRP A 489 -5.67 15.03 32.23
C TRP A 489 -6.87 15.55 31.43
N GLY A 490 -7.78 16.25 32.05
CA GLY A 490 -8.75 17.07 31.29
C GLY A 490 -10.22 16.66 31.33
N ASN A 491 -10.63 15.76 32.24
CA ASN A 491 -12.02 15.24 32.21
C ASN A 491 -13.08 16.05 32.96
N GLU A 492 -12.77 17.16 33.59
CA GLU A 492 -13.77 17.89 34.40
C GLU A 492 -13.64 19.41 34.34
N GLY A 493 -13.43 20.04 33.17
CA GLY A 493 -13.44 21.51 33.08
C GLY A 493 -12.49 22.24 34.05
N LEU A 494 -11.60 21.49 34.69
CA LEU A 494 -10.63 21.95 35.65
C LEU A 494 -9.47 22.60 34.87
N ASP A 495 -9.05 23.74 35.36
CA ASP A 495 -7.90 24.49 34.92
C ASP A 495 -6.67 23.57 34.84
N LEU A 496 -6.39 23.07 33.65
CA LEU A 496 -5.27 22.16 33.36
C LEU A 496 -3.96 22.71 33.94
N GLU A 497 -3.82 24.06 33.98
CA GLU A 497 -2.67 24.75 34.54
C GLU A 497 -2.54 24.51 36.05
N ASN A 498 -3.63 24.55 36.78
CA ASN A 498 -3.63 24.30 38.23
C ASN A 498 -3.36 22.82 38.53
N SER A 499 -3.99 21.90 37.79
CA SER A 499 -3.75 20.46 37.96
C SER A 499 -2.30 20.07 37.70
N LEU A 500 -1.68 20.61 36.64
CA LEU A 500 -0.26 20.39 36.34
C LEU A 500 0.67 21.05 37.38
N LYS A 501 0.28 22.22 37.93
CA LYS A 501 1.04 22.85 39.02
C LYS A 501 0.98 22.03 40.31
N GLU A 502 -0.20 21.51 40.68
CA GLU A 502 -0.35 20.63 41.86
C GLU A 502 0.48 19.33 41.70
N TYR A 503 0.45 18.71 40.52
CA TYR A 503 1.24 17.52 40.23
C TYR A 503 2.77 17.78 40.39
N ARG A 504 3.25 18.93 39.88
CA ARG A 504 4.67 19.31 39.97
C ARG A 504 5.09 19.78 41.35
N SER A 505 4.22 20.45 42.10
CA SER A 505 4.54 20.99 43.42
C SER A 505 4.46 19.94 44.53
N GLY A 506 3.89 18.79 44.26
CA GLY A 506 3.65 17.74 45.25
C GLY A 506 2.63 18.15 46.33
N PHE A 507 2.33 17.22 47.21
CA PHE A 507 1.43 17.51 48.35
C PHE A 507 2.05 18.57 49.26
N ALA A 508 1.33 19.66 49.51
CA ALA A 508 1.72 20.71 50.42
C ALA A 508 1.66 20.19 51.88
N LEU A 509 2.69 19.44 52.32
CA LEU A 509 2.75 18.82 53.64
C LEU A 509 2.65 19.81 54.79
N TRP A 510 2.87 21.11 54.54
CA TRP A 510 2.75 22.14 55.55
C TRP A 510 1.31 22.25 56.15
N GLN A 511 0.28 22.04 55.40
CA GLN A 511 -1.12 22.02 55.85
C GLN A 511 -1.35 20.88 56.85
N PHE A 512 -0.82 19.69 56.55
CA PHE A 512 -0.87 18.52 57.44
C PHE A 512 -0.10 18.79 58.76
N PHE A 513 1.08 19.43 58.68
CA PHE A 513 1.85 19.79 59.87
C PHE A 513 1.16 20.85 60.72
N ILE A 514 0.50 21.86 60.12
CA ILE A 514 -0.31 22.84 60.86
C ILE A 514 -1.48 22.16 61.58
N PHE A 515 -2.20 21.26 60.87
CA PHE A 515 -3.32 20.54 61.47
C PHE A 515 -2.87 19.64 62.61
N THR A 516 -1.75 18.95 62.47
CA THR A 516 -1.14 18.12 63.51
C THR A 516 -0.67 18.94 64.68
N ALA A 517 -0.06 20.11 64.46
CA ALA A 517 0.33 21.04 65.49
C ALA A 517 -0.86 21.58 66.26
N MET A 518 -1.98 21.90 65.59
CA MET A 518 -3.19 22.36 66.21
C MET A 518 -3.85 21.28 67.11
N ILE A 519 -3.82 20.00 66.65
CA ILE A 519 -4.24 18.87 67.47
C ILE A 519 -3.39 18.71 68.72
N LEU A 520 -2.05 18.81 68.59
CA LEU A 520 -1.14 18.72 69.70
C LEU A 520 -1.35 19.83 70.73
N LEU A 521 -1.60 21.07 70.30
CA LEU A 521 -1.95 22.19 71.14
C LEU A 521 -3.28 21.98 71.90
N ILE A 522 -4.27 21.37 71.22
CA ILE A 522 -5.54 21.01 71.89
C ILE A 522 -5.28 19.94 72.97
N ILE A 523 -4.50 18.91 72.67
CA ILE A 523 -4.12 17.86 73.62
C ILE A 523 -3.36 18.46 74.80
N GLU A 524 -2.40 19.32 74.54
CA GLU A 524 -1.66 20.03 75.60
C GLU A 524 -2.59 20.85 76.50
N SER A 525 -3.50 21.60 75.88
CA SER A 525 -4.50 22.39 76.62
C SER A 525 -5.39 21.50 77.52
N LEU A 526 -5.80 20.35 77.00
CA LEU A 526 -6.61 19.40 77.79
C LEU A 526 -5.80 18.76 78.94
N LEU A 527 -4.53 18.42 78.68
CA LEU A 527 -3.63 17.89 79.71
C LEU A 527 -3.38 18.90 80.79
N LEU A 528 -3.09 20.16 80.44
CA LEU A 528 -2.90 21.27 81.41
C LEU A 528 -4.18 21.55 82.24
N LYS A 529 -5.37 21.47 81.60
CA LYS A 529 -6.65 21.63 82.31
C LYS A 529 -6.86 20.48 83.32
N ASN A 530 -6.50 19.26 82.94
CA ASN A 530 -6.62 18.12 83.85
C ASN A 530 -5.55 18.14 84.94
N TRP A 531 -4.34 18.63 84.63
CA TRP A 531 -3.27 18.82 85.65
C TRP A 531 -3.67 19.89 86.69
N LYS A 532 -4.18 21.04 86.22
CA LYS A 532 -4.67 22.07 87.12
C LYS A 532 -5.81 21.54 87.99
N LYS A 533 -6.72 20.72 87.47
CA LYS A 533 -7.78 20.08 88.29
C LYS A 533 -7.21 19.10 89.33
N LYS A 534 -6.14 18.36 89.04
CA LYS A 534 -5.49 17.46 90.00
C LYS A 534 -4.70 18.20 91.05
N THR A 535 -4.08 19.33 90.75
CA THR A 535 -3.39 20.20 91.71
C THR A 535 -4.37 20.92 92.61
N PHE A 536 -5.52 21.40 92.14
CA PHE A 536 -6.55 22.02 92.93
C PHE A 536 -7.19 21.02 93.93
N ASN A 537 -7.52 19.82 93.49
CA ASN A 537 -8.06 18.76 94.34
C ASN A 537 -7.04 18.25 95.37
N LYS A 538 -5.69 18.43 95.15
CA LYS A 538 -4.67 18.09 96.10
C LYS A 538 -4.50 19.13 97.18
N LEU A 539 -4.71 20.43 96.86
CA LEU A 539 -4.71 21.56 97.80
C LEU A 539 -5.91 21.52 98.69
N ASP A 540 -7.13 21.21 98.13
CA ASP A 540 -8.37 21.08 98.96
C ASP A 540 -8.27 19.86 99.90
N ASN A 541 -7.55 18.78 99.54
CA ASN A 541 -7.36 17.64 100.45
C ASN A 541 -6.27 17.87 101.52
N GLU A 542 -5.32 18.79 101.32
CA GLU A 542 -4.33 19.15 102.31
C GLU A 542 -4.93 20.17 103.34
N ASP A 543 -5.79 21.08 102.93
CA ASP A 543 -6.49 21.97 103.84
C ASP A 543 -7.53 21.26 104.72
N LEU A 544 -8.18 20.19 104.25
CA LEU A 544 -9.09 19.35 105.04
C LEU A 544 -8.33 18.45 106.04
N SER A 545 -7.06 18.27 105.95
CA SER A 545 -6.29 17.48 106.88
C SER A 545 -5.76 18.30 108.08
N TYR A 546 -5.83 19.66 108.09
CA TYR A 546 -5.39 20.53 109.18
C TYR A 546 -6.61 20.93 110.09
N GLU A 547 -7.86 20.73 109.72
CA GLU A 547 -9.01 21.05 110.58
C GLU A 547 -9.46 19.89 111.48
N ASN A 548 -8.88 18.73 111.41
CA ASN A 548 -9.24 17.60 112.31
C ASN A 548 -8.13 17.26 113.35
N ALA A 549 -7.27 18.26 113.71
CA ALA A 549 -6.27 18.07 114.73
C ALA A 549 -6.33 19.22 115.79
N TYR A 550 -7.56 19.45 116.39
CA TYR A 550 -7.67 20.07 117.72
C TYR A 550 -8.92 19.53 118.37
#